data_357e8cdccf5b9b374d7398738b448000
#
_entry.id   357e8cdccf5b9b374d7398738b448000
#
_cell.length_a   1.000
_cell.length_b   1.000
_cell.length_c   1.000
_cell.angle_alpha   90.00
_cell.angle_beta   90.00
_cell.angle_gamma   90.00
#
_symmetry.space_group_name_H-M   'P 1'
#
loop_
_entity.id
_entity.type
_entity.pdbx_description
1 polymer ?
#
loop_
_entity_poly.entity_id
_entity_poly.type
_entity_poly.pdbx_seq_one_letter_code
_entity_poly.pdbx_strand_id
1 'polypeptide(L)'
;MSELCDRAGISSEFARQLEDFSLLAPRVEGGDRLYSESDADIALACAKIARHGIDARHLRAFRTAAGRQSALLEQVVAPALRSRNLERRAAALEDLEGLAVVAQELAQLLLMRDLREVAER
;
A
#
# COMPACT_ATOMS: atom_id res chain seq x y z
N MET A 1 -5.91 -13.99 11.89
CA MET A 1 -5.69 -12.72 12.57
C MET A 1 -4.61 -12.75 13.66
N SER A 2 -4.58 -13.73 14.53
CA SER A 2 -3.58 -13.78 15.61
C SER A 2 -2.14 -13.83 15.09
N GLU A 3 -1.89 -14.61 14.04
CA GLU A 3 -0.56 -14.71 13.44
C GLU A 3 -0.11 -13.35 12.86
N LEU A 4 -1.01 -12.65 12.16
CA LEU A 4 -0.74 -11.31 11.64
C LEU A 4 -0.40 -10.36 12.78
N CYS A 5 -1.19 -10.36 13.84
CA CYS A 5 -0.98 -9.48 14.99
C CYS A 5 0.35 -9.75 15.68
N ASP A 6 0.73 -11.01 15.81
CA ASP A 6 2.00 -11.41 16.41
C ASP A 6 3.19 -10.94 15.56
N ARG A 7 3.11 -11.13 14.25
CA ARG A 7 4.18 -10.73 13.33
C ARG A 7 4.35 -9.21 13.26
N ALA A 8 3.27 -8.47 13.27
CA ALA A 8 3.30 -7.01 13.17
C ALA A 8 3.40 -6.31 14.52
N GLY A 9 3.20 -7.03 15.62
CA GLY A 9 3.21 -6.43 16.97
C GLY A 9 2.04 -5.49 17.20
N ILE A 10 0.85 -5.83 16.69
CA ILE A 10 -0.36 -5.02 16.82
C ILE A 10 -1.46 -5.80 17.54
N SER A 11 -2.42 -5.06 18.09
CA SER A 11 -3.62 -5.65 18.68
C SER A 11 -4.61 -6.06 17.59
N SER A 12 -5.54 -6.97 17.93
CA SER A 12 -6.61 -7.34 17.01
C SER A 12 -7.54 -6.16 16.71
N GLU A 13 -7.72 -5.27 17.67
CA GLU A 13 -8.51 -4.05 17.46
C GLU A 13 -7.88 -3.14 16.41
N PHE A 14 -6.57 -2.91 16.52
CA PHE A 14 -5.84 -2.10 15.53
C PHE A 14 -5.91 -2.74 14.15
N ALA A 15 -5.76 -4.06 14.05
CA ALA A 15 -5.87 -4.79 12.78
C ALA A 15 -7.25 -4.59 12.15
N ARG A 16 -8.32 -4.63 12.94
CA ARG A 16 -9.68 -4.37 12.43
C ARG A 16 -9.83 -2.96 11.91
N GLN A 17 -9.26 -1.99 12.61
CA GLN A 17 -9.27 -0.60 12.15
C GLN A 17 -8.54 -0.44 10.82
N LEU A 18 -7.42 -1.12 10.64
CA LEU A 18 -6.69 -1.12 9.38
C LEU A 18 -7.52 -1.73 8.25
N GLU A 19 -8.29 -2.78 8.53
CA GLU A 19 -9.24 -3.34 7.57
C GLU A 19 -10.34 -2.35 7.23
N ASP A 20 -10.90 -1.67 8.23
CA ASP A 20 -11.98 -0.69 8.05
C ASP A 20 -11.55 0.45 7.12
N PHE A 21 -10.29 0.83 7.16
CA PHE A 21 -9.73 1.87 6.31
C PHE A 21 -9.04 1.33 5.05
N SER A 22 -9.27 0.05 4.74
CA SER A 22 -8.77 -0.62 3.54
C SER A 22 -7.25 -0.70 3.40
N LEU A 23 -6.53 -0.59 4.52
CA LEU A 23 -5.10 -0.80 4.56
C LEU A 23 -4.75 -2.28 4.53
N LEU A 24 -5.58 -3.11 5.16
CA LEU A 24 -5.49 -4.56 5.06
C LEU A 24 -6.67 -5.05 4.23
N ALA A 25 -6.41 -6.04 3.39
CA ALA A 25 -7.42 -6.62 2.49
C ALA A 25 -7.40 -8.15 2.58
N PRO A 26 -7.84 -8.72 3.70
CA PRO A 26 -7.83 -10.17 3.86
C PRO A 26 -8.80 -10.83 2.89
N ARG A 27 -8.46 -12.05 2.47
CA ARG A 27 -9.34 -12.90 1.70
C ARG A 27 -10.15 -13.75 2.68
N VAL A 28 -11.44 -13.92 2.42
CA VAL A 28 -12.30 -14.75 3.28
C VAL A 28 -12.52 -16.08 2.58
N GLU A 29 -12.11 -17.18 3.22
CA GLU A 29 -12.31 -18.54 2.73
C GLU A 29 -12.85 -19.40 3.89
N GLY A 30 -14.00 -20.05 3.66
CA GLY A 30 -14.61 -20.93 4.65
C GLY A 30 -14.89 -20.27 6.00
N GLY A 31 -15.17 -18.98 6.00
CA GLY A 31 -15.41 -18.21 7.22
C GLY A 31 -14.15 -17.69 7.90
N ASP A 32 -12.97 -18.09 7.43
CA ASP A 32 -11.69 -17.62 7.98
C ASP A 32 -11.13 -16.47 7.15
N ARG A 33 -10.45 -15.55 7.82
CA ARG A 33 -9.76 -14.43 7.19
C ARG A 33 -8.30 -14.81 6.96
N LEU A 34 -7.89 -14.75 5.69
CA LEU A 34 -6.53 -15.06 5.29
C LEU A 34 -5.80 -13.78 4.87
N TYR A 35 -4.68 -13.53 5.51
CA TYR A 35 -3.84 -12.36 5.25
C TYR A 35 -2.63 -12.76 4.41
N SER A 36 -2.29 -11.91 3.44
CA SER A 36 -1.11 -12.12 2.60
C SER A 36 0.18 -11.66 3.30
N GLU A 37 1.32 -12.04 2.72
CA GLU A 37 2.62 -11.50 3.16
C GLU A 37 2.66 -9.98 3.03
N SER A 38 2.07 -9.44 1.95
CA SER A 38 1.91 -8.01 1.74
C SER A 38 1.15 -7.35 2.88
N ASP A 39 0.05 -7.96 3.33
CA ASP A 39 -0.73 -7.44 4.46
C ASP A 39 0.12 -7.39 5.73
N ALA A 40 0.93 -8.41 5.97
CA ALA A 40 1.82 -8.45 7.13
C ALA A 40 2.85 -7.31 7.09
N ASP A 41 3.43 -7.06 5.93
CA ASP A 41 4.39 -5.97 5.74
C ASP A 41 3.73 -4.61 5.92
N ILE A 42 2.53 -4.44 5.38
CA ILE A 42 1.75 -3.21 5.51
C ILE A 42 1.40 -2.97 6.98
N ALA A 43 0.93 -4.01 7.69
CA ALA A 43 0.59 -3.89 9.09
C ALA A 43 1.79 -3.49 9.95
N LEU A 44 2.96 -4.05 9.65
CA LEU A 44 4.20 -3.70 10.35
C LEU A 44 4.57 -2.24 10.13
N ALA A 45 4.48 -1.75 8.89
CA ALA A 45 4.74 -0.35 8.58
C ALA A 45 3.74 0.57 9.30
N CYS A 46 2.47 0.20 9.31
CA CYS A 46 1.44 0.94 10.04
C CYS A 46 1.74 1.01 11.54
N ALA A 47 2.19 -0.10 12.12
CA ALA A 47 2.56 -0.14 13.53
C ALA A 47 3.71 0.82 13.84
N LYS A 48 4.71 0.87 12.98
CA LYS A 48 5.86 1.78 13.15
C LYS A 48 5.42 3.24 13.12
N ILE A 49 4.53 3.60 12.20
CA ILE A 49 4.00 4.97 12.10
C ILE A 49 3.15 5.29 13.32
N ALA A 50 2.30 4.35 13.75
CA ALA A 50 1.41 4.55 14.89
C ALA A 50 2.15 4.83 16.19
N ARG A 51 3.37 4.34 16.34
CA ARG A 51 4.22 4.62 17.52
C ARG A 51 4.51 6.10 17.71
N HIS A 52 4.37 6.89 16.65
CA HIS A 52 4.58 8.34 16.68
C HIS A 52 3.29 9.13 16.97
N GLY A 53 2.24 8.44 17.40
CA GLY A 53 0.98 9.09 17.75
C GLY A 53 0.00 9.24 16.58
N ILE A 54 0.29 8.60 15.46
CA ILE A 54 -0.60 8.61 14.29
C ILE A 54 -1.55 7.42 14.41
N ASP A 55 -2.84 7.67 14.52
CA ASP A 55 -3.83 6.59 14.66
C ASP A 55 -4.25 6.00 13.31
N ALA A 56 -5.02 4.90 13.36
CA ALA A 56 -5.45 4.19 12.16
C ALA A 56 -6.25 5.10 11.21
N ARG A 57 -7.06 6.01 11.75
CA ARG A 57 -7.86 6.94 10.95
C ARG A 57 -6.99 7.83 10.07
N HIS A 58 -5.87 8.31 10.60
CA HIS A 58 -4.92 9.14 9.87
C HIS A 58 -4.14 8.34 8.81
N LEU A 59 -3.94 7.05 9.04
CA LEU A 59 -3.28 6.17 8.07
C LEU A 59 -4.07 6.02 6.77
N ARG A 60 -5.36 6.30 6.80
CA ARG A 60 -6.21 6.31 5.61
C ARG A 60 -5.67 7.23 4.52
N ALA A 61 -4.99 8.31 4.86
CA ALA A 61 -4.38 9.22 3.90
C ALA A 61 -3.37 8.49 3.01
N PHE A 62 -2.61 7.55 3.57
CA PHE A 62 -1.65 6.74 2.81
C PHE A 62 -2.37 5.80 1.85
N ARG A 63 -3.49 5.21 2.30
CA ARG A 63 -4.30 4.34 1.43
C ARG A 63 -4.86 5.13 0.24
N THR A 64 -5.38 6.31 0.51
CA THR A 64 -5.94 7.19 -0.52
C THR A 64 -4.88 7.60 -1.54
N ALA A 65 -3.71 8.03 -1.07
CA ALA A 65 -2.61 8.43 -1.94
C ALA A 65 -2.13 7.29 -2.82
N ALA A 66 -1.93 6.10 -2.23
CA ALA A 66 -1.53 4.91 -2.97
C ALA A 66 -2.57 4.51 -4.02
N GLY A 67 -3.86 4.60 -3.66
CA GLY A 67 -4.95 4.28 -4.59
C GLY A 67 -4.98 5.19 -5.81
N ARG A 68 -4.74 6.49 -5.61
CA ARG A 68 -4.66 7.45 -6.71
C ARG A 68 -3.47 7.18 -7.61
N GLN A 69 -2.33 6.87 -7.04
CA GLN A 69 -1.13 6.51 -7.80
C GLN A 69 -1.36 5.23 -8.60
N SER A 70 -1.91 4.19 -7.98
CA SER A 70 -2.21 2.93 -8.64
C SER A 70 -3.14 3.11 -9.84
N ALA A 71 -4.19 3.90 -9.66
CA ALA A 71 -5.17 4.15 -10.71
C ALA A 71 -4.52 4.85 -11.91
N LEU A 72 -3.65 5.81 -11.64
CA LEU A 72 -2.94 6.54 -12.70
C LEU A 72 -2.00 5.62 -13.49
N LEU A 73 -1.21 4.80 -12.79
CA LEU A 73 -0.29 3.85 -13.44
C LEU A 73 -1.05 2.80 -14.23
N GLU A 74 -2.16 2.32 -13.70
CA GLU A 74 -3.01 1.35 -14.40
C GLU A 74 -3.53 1.91 -15.71
N GLN A 75 -3.96 3.17 -15.74
CA GLN A 75 -4.43 3.82 -16.97
C GLN A 75 -3.40 3.79 -18.10
N VAL A 76 -2.13 3.99 -17.75
CA VAL A 76 -1.04 4.02 -18.74
C VAL A 76 -0.83 2.66 -19.38
N VAL A 77 -0.92 1.58 -18.62
CA VAL A 77 -0.61 0.23 -19.10
C VAL A 77 -1.84 -0.61 -19.45
N ALA A 78 -3.05 -0.16 -19.08
CA ALA A 78 -4.28 -0.94 -19.28
C ALA A 78 -4.49 -1.45 -20.71
N PRO A 79 -4.31 -0.64 -21.78
CA PRO A 79 -4.50 -1.13 -23.12
C PRO A 79 -3.61 -2.33 -23.47
N ALA A 80 -2.34 -2.30 -23.06
CA ALA A 80 -1.42 -3.40 -23.31
C ALA A 80 -1.72 -4.63 -22.45
N LEU A 81 -2.21 -4.44 -21.21
CA LEU A 81 -2.60 -5.54 -20.34
C LEU A 81 -3.83 -6.29 -20.87
N ARG A 82 -4.69 -5.63 -21.64
CA ARG A 82 -5.87 -6.23 -22.25
C ARG A 82 -5.56 -6.94 -23.57
N SER A 83 -4.34 -6.83 -24.08
CA SER A 83 -3.93 -7.45 -25.32
C SER A 83 -4.00 -8.98 -25.21
N ARG A 84 -4.36 -9.65 -26.32
CA ARG A 84 -4.28 -11.10 -26.42
C ARG A 84 -2.86 -11.58 -26.69
N ASN A 85 -1.99 -10.67 -27.10
CA ASN A 85 -0.59 -10.97 -27.35
C ASN A 85 0.14 -11.08 -26.01
N LEU A 86 0.66 -12.28 -25.70
CA LEU A 86 1.33 -12.57 -24.42
C LEU A 86 2.60 -11.76 -24.24
N GLU A 87 3.35 -11.55 -25.32
CA GLU A 87 4.60 -10.75 -25.25
C GLU A 87 4.30 -9.30 -24.90
N ARG A 88 3.26 -8.74 -25.50
CA ARG A 88 2.82 -7.38 -25.22
C ARG A 88 2.37 -7.22 -23.78
N ARG A 89 1.63 -8.21 -23.26
CA ARG A 89 1.18 -8.18 -21.86
C ARG A 89 2.35 -8.30 -20.89
N ALA A 90 3.33 -9.16 -21.19
CA ALA A 90 4.52 -9.32 -20.37
C ALA A 90 5.35 -8.03 -20.34
N ALA A 91 5.51 -7.38 -21.50
CA ALA A 91 6.21 -6.10 -21.60
C ALA A 91 5.50 -5.02 -20.78
N ALA A 92 4.16 -4.99 -20.81
CA ALA A 92 3.35 -4.04 -20.03
C ALA A 92 3.54 -4.24 -18.53
N LEU A 93 3.64 -5.49 -18.07
CA LEU A 93 3.89 -5.78 -16.66
C LEU A 93 5.28 -5.31 -16.22
N GLU A 94 6.28 -5.50 -17.05
CA GLU A 94 7.64 -4.97 -16.79
C GLU A 94 7.64 -3.45 -16.74
N ASP A 95 6.96 -2.81 -17.68
CA ASP A 95 6.82 -1.35 -17.72
C ASP A 95 6.12 -0.84 -16.46
N LEU A 96 5.09 -1.54 -16.01
CA LEU A 96 4.35 -1.18 -14.79
C LEU A 96 5.26 -1.24 -13.56
N GLU A 97 6.08 -2.29 -13.44
CA GLU A 97 7.03 -2.42 -12.32
C GLU A 97 8.05 -1.29 -12.33
N GLY A 98 8.63 -1.00 -13.50
CA GLY A 98 9.58 0.10 -13.65
C GLY A 98 8.95 1.45 -13.35
N LEU A 99 7.73 1.67 -13.82
CA LEU A 99 6.98 2.89 -13.59
C LEU A 99 6.66 3.07 -12.09
N ALA A 100 6.30 1.97 -11.40
CA ALA A 100 6.03 2.00 -9.97
C ALA A 100 7.27 2.42 -9.17
N VAL A 101 8.45 1.94 -9.54
CA VAL A 101 9.71 2.32 -8.88
C VAL A 101 9.96 3.82 -9.02
N VAL A 102 9.80 4.37 -10.23
CA VAL A 102 10.02 5.81 -10.48
C VAL A 102 8.95 6.65 -9.78
N ALA A 103 7.71 6.19 -9.76
CA ALA A 103 6.62 6.89 -9.07
C ALA A 103 6.89 6.97 -7.57
N GLN A 104 7.40 5.90 -6.97
CA GLN A 104 7.78 5.88 -5.55
C GLN A 104 8.94 6.83 -5.28
N GLU A 105 9.91 6.88 -6.18
CA GLU A 105 11.03 7.80 -6.10
C GLU A 105 10.55 9.26 -6.10
N LEU A 106 9.63 9.59 -7.00
CA LEU A 106 9.04 10.93 -7.05
C LEU A 106 8.30 11.26 -5.75
N ALA A 107 7.49 10.32 -5.25
CA ALA A 107 6.74 10.53 -4.02
C ALA A 107 7.67 10.81 -2.84
N GLN A 108 8.78 10.07 -2.75
CA GLN A 108 9.77 10.26 -1.69
C GLN A 108 10.47 11.62 -1.80
N LEU A 109 10.86 12.03 -3.01
CA LEU A 109 11.50 13.32 -3.24
C LEU A 109 10.58 14.48 -2.85
N LEU A 110 9.31 14.40 -3.20
CA LEU A 110 8.32 15.42 -2.85
C LEU A 110 8.11 15.50 -1.34
N LEU A 111 7.97 14.36 -0.69
CA LEU A 111 7.80 14.28 0.76
C LEU A 111 9.00 14.88 1.47
N MET A 112 10.20 14.53 1.07
CA MET A 112 11.43 15.04 1.72
C MET A 112 11.58 16.54 1.51
N ARG A 113 11.17 17.06 0.36
CA ARG A 113 11.17 18.50 0.12
C ARG A 113 10.22 19.24 1.07
N ASP A 114 9.00 18.71 1.21
CA ASP A 114 8.00 19.29 2.12
C ASP A 114 8.48 19.27 3.56
N LEU A 115 9.12 18.18 3.99
CA LEU A 115 9.62 18.05 5.36
C LEU A 115 10.77 19.01 5.64
N ARG A 116 11.61 19.30 4.63
CA ARG A 116 12.67 20.31 4.80
C ARG A 116 12.07 21.70 5.03
N GLU A 117 11.01 22.04 4.32
CA GLU A 117 10.31 23.31 4.54
C GLU A 117 9.75 23.40 5.95
N VAL A 118 9.19 22.30 6.47
CA VAL A 118 8.70 22.23 7.85
C VAL A 118 9.83 22.45 8.84
N ALA A 119 10.99 21.83 8.61
CA ALA A 119 12.15 21.95 9.51
C ALA A 119 12.77 23.35 9.50
N GLU A 120 12.59 24.11 8.45
CA GLU A 120 13.14 25.47 8.30
C GLU A 120 12.21 26.57 8.86
N ARG A 121 11.01 26.22 9.30
CA ARG A 121 10.05 27.17 9.87
C ARG A 121 10.47 27.76 11.21
#